data_063fcb6b04fe967b50bc98e00da28ebe
#
_entry.id   063fcb6b04fe967b50bc98e00da28ebe
#
_cell.length_a   1.000
_cell.length_b   1.000
_cell.length_c   1.000
_cell.angle_alpha   90.00
_cell.angle_beta   90.00
_cell.angle_gamma   90.00
#
_symmetry.space_group_name_H-M   'P 1'
#
loop_
_entity.id
_entity.type
_entity.pdbx_description
1 polymer ?
#
loop_
_entity_poly.entity_id
_entity_poly.type
_entity_poly.pdbx_seq_one_letter_code
_entity_poly.pdbx_strand_id
1 'polypeptide(L)'
;MMRDSVFNCCFNPPHPPGVVEETQWHGSRAQALPPNNQRFLIFFDFDETLVDECSDDAMVTVAPNGSLPSWLKDTYRPGRYNEYMQRVLTYLAEQGVTPSTVRNTIERLPPCPGIPALLRFLRSCPSQDFEIICVSDANTVFIETWLQSLGFHTLFTRIFTNPAHFDENGQLQLRPFHSHDCLRCPMNMCKAEIVRRYTAQRVHERGGRRYQRVLYVGDGANDFCPSLTLGPGDVAFPRHDFPMHRLIQEMYEAKPGEFKATVVPWRSGEEIINKLRKVVEEQV
;
A
#
# COMPACT_ATOMS: atom_id res chain seq x y z
N MET A 1 18.34 -16.85 -5.33
CA MET A 1 19.12 -15.83 -4.59
C MET A 1 18.09 -14.80 -4.15
N MET A 2 17.73 -14.81 -2.87
CA MET A 2 16.91 -13.75 -2.29
C MET A 2 17.69 -12.45 -2.46
N ARG A 3 17.11 -11.47 -3.14
CA ARG A 3 17.61 -10.10 -3.12
C ARG A 3 17.37 -9.60 -1.70
N ASP A 4 18.41 -9.38 -0.94
CA ASP A 4 18.31 -8.60 0.28
C ASP A 4 17.88 -7.21 -0.16
N SER A 5 16.56 -6.90 -0.03
CA SER A 5 16.05 -5.54 -0.14
C SER A 5 16.86 -4.71 0.86
N VAL A 6 17.58 -3.71 0.37
CA VAL A 6 18.53 -2.91 1.15
C VAL A 6 17.83 -2.17 2.30
N PHE A 7 16.49 -2.20 2.33
CA PHE A 7 15.65 -1.41 3.22
C PHE A 7 14.55 -2.24 3.88
N ASN A 8 14.93 -2.98 4.93
CA ASN A 8 13.97 -3.64 5.81
C ASN A 8 13.35 -2.57 6.74
N CYS A 9 12.28 -1.90 6.30
CA CYS A 9 11.64 -0.76 6.97
C CYS A 9 10.74 -1.20 8.13
N CYS A 10 11.26 -1.88 9.17
CA CYS A 10 10.41 -2.24 10.29
C CYS A 10 11.17 -2.39 11.59
N PHE A 11 10.89 -1.51 12.47
CA PHE A 11 10.92 -1.41 13.93
C PHE A 11 11.37 -0.02 14.39
N ASN A 12 10.43 0.75 14.99
CA ASN A 12 10.66 2.11 15.42
C ASN A 12 10.68 2.27 16.94
N PRO A 13 11.51 3.19 17.49
CA PRO A 13 11.38 3.69 18.86
C PRO A 13 10.15 4.61 19.01
N PRO A 14 9.65 4.85 20.24
CA PRO A 14 8.43 5.64 20.50
C PRO A 14 8.59 7.12 20.11
N HIS A 15 7.48 7.72 19.62
CA HIS A 15 7.42 9.07 19.05
C HIS A 15 6.71 10.08 19.98
N PRO A 16 7.03 11.38 19.89
CA PRO A 16 6.27 12.44 20.55
C PRO A 16 4.92 12.71 19.83
N PRO A 17 3.86 13.10 20.55
CA PRO A 17 2.54 13.33 19.97
C PRO A 17 2.52 14.56 19.06
N GLY A 18 1.93 14.43 17.86
CA GLY A 18 1.72 15.49 16.88
C GLY A 18 0.24 15.77 16.61
N VAL A 19 -0.09 17.01 16.24
CA VAL A 19 -1.45 17.45 15.88
C VAL A 19 -1.74 17.02 14.44
N VAL A 20 -2.86 16.32 14.22
CA VAL A 20 -3.30 15.83 12.92
C VAL A 20 -4.26 16.85 12.29
N GLU A 21 -3.96 17.35 11.10
CA GLU A 21 -4.91 18.13 10.30
C GLU A 21 -5.95 17.21 9.63
N GLU A 22 -7.24 17.50 9.83
CA GLU A 22 -8.38 16.71 9.32
C GLU A 22 -8.41 16.54 7.79
N THR A 23 -7.78 17.44 7.04
CA THR A 23 -7.76 17.46 5.57
C THR A 23 -6.98 16.31 4.93
N GLN A 24 -6.08 15.66 5.64
CA GLN A 24 -5.21 14.58 5.12
C GLN A 24 -5.94 13.22 4.99
N TRP A 25 -7.09 13.06 5.66
CA TRP A 25 -7.81 11.78 5.71
C TRP A 25 -8.61 11.42 4.45
N HIS A 26 -8.67 12.30 3.47
CA HIS A 26 -9.52 12.07 2.29
C HIS A 26 -8.88 11.24 1.18
N GLY A 27 -7.57 10.99 1.20
CA GLY A 27 -6.85 10.32 0.11
C GLY A 27 -7.02 11.01 -1.25
N SER A 28 -6.25 10.65 -2.26
CA SER A 28 -6.56 11.10 -3.62
C SER A 28 -7.80 10.36 -4.16
N ARG A 29 -8.70 11.10 -4.81
CA ARG A 29 -9.91 10.55 -5.42
C ARG A 29 -9.61 10.09 -6.84
N ALA A 30 -9.69 8.80 -7.10
CA ALA A 30 -9.70 8.30 -8.47
C ALA A 30 -11.06 8.55 -9.16
N GLN A 31 -12.18 8.51 -8.40
CA GLN A 31 -13.55 8.74 -8.90
C GLN A 31 -14.49 9.25 -7.80
N ALA A 32 -15.73 9.58 -8.21
CA ALA A 32 -16.85 9.75 -7.27
C ALA A 32 -17.01 8.50 -6.39
N LEU A 33 -17.39 8.70 -5.12
CA LEU A 33 -17.64 7.57 -4.22
C LEU A 33 -18.65 6.61 -4.85
N PRO A 34 -18.39 5.30 -4.83
CA PRO A 34 -19.32 4.31 -5.36
C PRO A 34 -20.64 4.33 -4.58
N PRO A 35 -21.72 3.80 -5.17
CA PRO A 35 -23.00 3.67 -4.47
C PRO A 35 -22.80 2.94 -3.14
N ASN A 36 -23.55 3.33 -2.11
CA ASN A 36 -23.40 2.83 -0.74
C ASN A 36 -23.90 1.38 -0.53
N ASN A 37 -23.77 0.51 -1.52
CA ASN A 37 -24.30 -0.86 -1.50
C ASN A 37 -23.26 -1.96 -1.76
N GLN A 38 -21.95 -1.63 -1.83
CA GLN A 38 -20.92 -2.66 -2.02
C GLN A 38 -20.94 -3.69 -0.89
N ARG A 39 -20.74 -4.95 -1.30
CA ARG A 39 -20.74 -6.10 -0.37
C ARG A 39 -19.39 -6.27 0.33
N PHE A 40 -18.31 -6.04 -0.38
CA PHE A 40 -16.93 -6.30 0.06
C PHE A 40 -16.08 -5.03 -0.02
N LEU A 41 -15.19 -4.85 0.96
CA LEU A 41 -14.17 -3.81 0.97
C LEU A 41 -12.80 -4.47 0.86
N ILE A 42 -12.04 -4.14 -0.19
CA ILE A 42 -10.72 -4.72 -0.40
C ILE A 42 -9.65 -3.64 -0.41
N PHE A 43 -8.63 -3.84 0.40
CA PHE A 43 -7.43 -3.00 0.47
C PHE A 43 -6.26 -3.70 -0.19
N PHE A 44 -5.48 -2.95 -0.97
CA PHE A 44 -4.24 -3.39 -1.57
C PHE A 44 -3.08 -2.51 -1.12
N ASP A 45 -1.94 -3.11 -0.78
CA ASP A 45 -0.67 -2.42 -0.84
C ASP A 45 -0.20 -2.27 -2.28
N PHE A 46 0.89 -1.52 -2.51
CA PHE A 46 1.42 -1.24 -3.85
C PHE A 46 2.73 -1.98 -4.13
N ASP A 47 3.81 -1.62 -3.43
CA ASP A 47 5.13 -2.22 -3.64
C ASP A 47 5.12 -3.70 -3.26
N GLU A 48 5.76 -4.54 -4.08
CA GLU A 48 5.81 -6.00 -3.91
C GLU A 48 4.43 -6.69 -3.76
N THR A 49 3.33 -5.93 -3.99
CA THR A 49 1.93 -6.39 -3.98
C THR A 49 1.24 -6.17 -5.32
N LEU A 50 1.11 -4.93 -5.81
CA LEU A 50 0.61 -4.63 -7.15
C LEU A 50 1.75 -4.69 -8.17
N VAL A 51 2.88 -4.06 -7.88
CA VAL A 51 4.14 -4.13 -8.63
C VAL A 51 5.05 -5.17 -7.99
N ASP A 52 5.88 -5.86 -8.81
CA ASP A 52 6.77 -6.94 -8.35
C ASP A 52 8.17 -6.43 -7.93
N GLU A 53 8.25 -5.15 -7.63
CA GLU A 53 9.49 -4.48 -7.19
C GLU A 53 9.13 -3.38 -6.17
N CYS A 54 10.13 -2.90 -5.42
CA CYS A 54 10.01 -1.70 -4.62
C CYS A 54 10.18 -0.45 -5.51
N SER A 55 9.18 0.43 -5.56
CA SER A 55 9.20 1.64 -6.39
C SER A 55 10.30 2.62 -5.99
N ASP A 56 10.64 2.68 -4.72
CA ASP A 56 11.75 3.51 -4.21
C ASP A 56 13.11 2.96 -4.64
N ASP A 57 13.31 1.62 -4.65
CA ASP A 57 14.54 0.99 -5.16
C ASP A 57 14.68 1.21 -6.68
N ALA A 58 13.58 1.23 -7.42
CA ALA A 58 13.59 1.57 -8.84
C ALA A 58 14.13 2.99 -9.08
N MET A 59 13.83 3.94 -8.18
CA MET A 59 14.41 5.30 -8.27
C MET A 59 15.93 5.31 -8.06
N VAL A 60 16.48 4.39 -7.27
CA VAL A 60 17.95 4.29 -7.12
C VAL A 60 18.62 3.89 -8.44
N THR A 61 17.95 3.13 -9.29
CA THR A 61 18.53 2.67 -10.57
C THR A 61 18.76 3.78 -11.58
N VAL A 62 18.05 4.91 -11.45
CA VAL A 62 18.22 6.09 -12.35
C VAL A 62 19.28 7.09 -11.84
N ALA A 63 19.89 6.82 -10.69
CA ALA A 63 21.03 7.58 -10.21
C ALA A 63 22.27 7.39 -11.12
N PRO A 64 23.23 8.33 -11.14
CA PRO A 64 24.49 8.13 -11.83
C PRO A 64 25.14 6.79 -11.44
N ASN A 65 25.54 6.00 -12.43
CA ASN A 65 26.09 4.63 -12.26
C ASN A 65 25.13 3.64 -11.56
N GLY A 66 23.81 3.90 -11.55
CA GLY A 66 22.80 3.02 -10.96
C GLY A 66 22.91 2.87 -9.45
N SER A 67 23.55 3.80 -8.74
CA SER A 67 23.74 3.71 -7.29
C SER A 67 23.84 5.06 -6.61
N LEU A 68 23.37 5.13 -5.35
CA LEU A 68 23.51 6.33 -4.53
C LEU A 68 24.93 6.46 -3.95
N PRO A 69 25.47 7.68 -3.79
CA PRO A 69 26.76 7.89 -3.13
C PRO A 69 26.68 7.52 -1.64
N SER A 70 27.84 7.09 -1.08
CA SER A 70 27.92 6.63 0.31
C SER A 70 27.44 7.70 1.30
N TRP A 71 27.84 8.96 1.09
CA TRP A 71 27.43 10.06 1.97
C TRP A 71 25.90 10.21 2.08
N LEU A 72 25.15 9.90 0.99
CA LEU A 72 23.69 9.97 0.99
C LEU A 72 23.09 8.74 1.70
N LYS A 73 23.63 7.54 1.42
CA LYS A 73 23.23 6.29 2.12
C LYS A 73 23.41 6.43 3.63
N ASP A 74 24.47 7.04 4.09
CA ASP A 74 24.79 7.28 5.51
C ASP A 74 23.80 8.23 6.21
N THR A 75 22.96 8.93 5.45
CA THR A 75 21.89 9.79 6.02
C THR A 75 20.65 9.02 6.44
N TYR A 76 20.54 7.74 6.09
CA TYR A 76 19.42 6.91 6.52
C TYR A 76 19.35 6.83 8.05
N ARG A 77 18.13 6.93 8.57
CA ARG A 77 17.85 6.72 10.00
C ARG A 77 16.64 5.82 10.14
N PRO A 78 16.69 4.78 10.98
CA PRO A 78 15.54 3.91 11.25
C PRO A 78 14.30 4.75 11.61
N GLY A 79 13.16 4.40 11.05
CA GLY A 79 11.91 5.10 11.27
C GLY A 79 11.69 6.39 10.48
N ARG A 80 12.73 6.93 9.83
CA ARG A 80 12.67 8.18 9.05
C ARG A 80 12.89 7.95 7.56
N TYR A 81 12.32 6.87 7.04
CA TYR A 81 12.52 6.47 5.66
C TYR A 81 12.01 7.52 4.67
N ASN A 82 10.86 8.11 4.92
CA ASN A 82 10.27 9.14 4.08
C ASN A 82 11.18 10.38 3.94
N GLU A 83 11.83 10.80 5.04
CA GLU A 83 12.82 11.89 5.01
C GLU A 83 14.08 11.50 4.23
N TYR A 84 14.49 10.24 4.34
CA TYR A 84 15.60 9.71 3.56
C TYR A 84 15.27 9.70 2.06
N MET A 85 14.10 9.21 1.68
CA MET A 85 13.66 9.21 0.28
C MET A 85 13.51 10.63 -0.28
N GLN A 86 13.05 11.61 0.50
CA GLN A 86 13.06 12.99 0.06
C GLN A 86 14.48 13.46 -0.31
N ARG A 87 15.51 13.11 0.48
CA ARG A 87 16.90 13.44 0.15
C ARG A 87 17.40 12.72 -1.09
N VAL A 88 17.00 11.47 -1.29
CA VAL A 88 17.30 10.71 -2.52
C VAL A 88 16.68 11.39 -3.74
N LEU A 89 15.41 11.74 -3.68
CA LEU A 89 14.69 12.41 -4.78
C LEU A 89 15.29 13.79 -5.09
N THR A 90 15.68 14.53 -4.06
CA THR A 90 16.41 15.82 -4.24
C THR A 90 17.73 15.60 -4.98
N TYR A 91 18.55 14.64 -4.51
CA TYR A 91 19.80 14.30 -5.17
C TYR A 91 19.59 13.89 -6.63
N LEU A 92 18.60 13.05 -6.92
CA LEU A 92 18.32 12.63 -8.29
C LEU A 92 17.96 13.82 -9.20
N ALA A 93 17.16 14.77 -8.72
CA ALA A 93 16.83 16.00 -9.46
C ALA A 93 18.09 16.85 -9.73
N GLU A 94 18.99 17.01 -8.74
CA GLU A 94 20.27 17.67 -8.89
C GLU A 94 21.21 16.99 -9.91
N GLN A 95 21.06 15.67 -10.08
CA GLN A 95 21.76 14.89 -11.11
C GLN A 95 21.07 14.92 -12.48
N GLY A 96 20.03 15.75 -12.66
CA GLY A 96 19.33 15.92 -13.94
C GLY A 96 18.23 14.86 -14.21
N VAL A 97 17.82 14.08 -13.21
CA VAL A 97 16.67 13.19 -13.34
C VAL A 97 15.39 14.04 -13.43
N THR A 98 14.74 13.99 -14.59
CA THR A 98 13.55 14.78 -14.90
C THR A 98 12.24 14.12 -14.43
N PRO A 99 11.13 14.87 -14.31
CA PRO A 99 9.80 14.28 -14.07
C PRO A 99 9.43 13.19 -15.06
N SER A 100 9.81 13.33 -16.33
CA SER A 100 9.57 12.30 -17.36
C SER A 100 10.37 11.03 -17.09
N THR A 101 11.64 11.16 -16.65
CA THR A 101 12.47 10.01 -16.28
C THR A 101 11.85 9.26 -15.11
N VAL A 102 11.40 9.98 -14.07
CA VAL A 102 10.71 9.36 -12.91
C VAL A 102 9.48 8.58 -13.37
N ARG A 103 8.58 9.22 -14.14
CA ARG A 103 7.35 8.56 -14.62
C ARG A 103 7.66 7.34 -15.47
N ASN A 104 8.56 7.47 -16.45
CA ASN A 104 8.95 6.36 -17.33
C ASN A 104 9.53 5.17 -16.57
N THR A 105 10.25 5.42 -15.47
CA THR A 105 10.79 4.36 -14.62
C THR A 105 9.68 3.63 -13.89
N ILE A 106 8.74 4.37 -13.31
CA ILE A 106 7.59 3.80 -12.60
C ILE A 106 6.66 3.02 -13.56
N GLU A 107 6.37 3.55 -14.73
CA GLU A 107 5.53 2.88 -15.75
C GLU A 107 6.07 1.50 -16.17
N ARG A 108 7.39 1.31 -16.08
CA ARG A 108 8.07 0.05 -16.46
C ARG A 108 8.13 -0.98 -15.35
N LEU A 109 7.71 -0.64 -14.13
CA LEU A 109 7.68 -1.62 -13.04
C LEU A 109 6.77 -2.81 -13.42
N PRO A 110 7.29 -4.03 -13.35
CA PRO A 110 6.50 -5.20 -13.70
C PRO A 110 5.38 -5.40 -12.67
N PRO A 111 4.17 -5.75 -13.08
CA PRO A 111 3.14 -6.17 -12.15
C PRO A 111 3.53 -7.49 -11.50
N CYS A 112 3.13 -7.71 -10.25
CA CYS A 112 3.21 -9.03 -9.64
C CYS A 112 2.47 -10.08 -10.47
N PRO A 113 2.94 -11.35 -10.47
CA PRO A 113 2.32 -12.43 -11.23
C PRO A 113 0.80 -12.49 -10.99
N GLY A 114 0.02 -12.49 -12.08
CA GLY A 114 -1.43 -12.57 -12.03
C GLY A 114 -2.18 -11.31 -11.58
N ILE A 115 -1.52 -10.27 -11.11
CA ILE A 115 -2.19 -9.02 -10.68
C ILE A 115 -2.98 -8.35 -11.81
N PRO A 116 -2.48 -8.25 -13.06
CA PRO A 116 -3.32 -7.71 -14.15
C PRO A 116 -4.59 -8.53 -14.40
N ALA A 117 -4.55 -9.85 -14.21
CA ALA A 117 -5.74 -10.69 -14.29
C ALA A 117 -6.71 -10.43 -13.13
N LEU A 118 -6.19 -10.29 -11.91
CA LEU A 118 -6.98 -9.94 -10.72
C LEU A 118 -7.68 -8.57 -10.89
N LEU A 119 -6.97 -7.54 -11.33
CA LEU A 119 -7.56 -6.22 -11.55
C LEU A 119 -8.63 -6.23 -12.66
N ARG A 120 -8.42 -6.99 -13.73
CA ARG A 120 -9.47 -7.21 -14.75
C ARG A 120 -10.68 -7.95 -14.20
N PHE A 121 -10.47 -8.99 -13.39
CA PHE A 121 -11.54 -9.71 -12.72
C PHE A 121 -12.35 -8.75 -11.83
N LEU A 122 -11.72 -8.00 -10.96
CA LEU A 122 -12.39 -7.03 -10.08
C LEU A 122 -13.18 -5.98 -10.89
N ARG A 123 -12.64 -5.50 -12.01
CA ARG A 123 -13.32 -4.56 -12.90
C ARG A 123 -14.53 -5.18 -13.61
N SER A 124 -14.52 -6.48 -13.84
CA SER A 124 -15.65 -7.21 -14.47
C SER A 124 -16.75 -7.58 -13.48
N CYS A 125 -16.49 -7.53 -12.17
CA CYS A 125 -17.50 -7.77 -11.15
C CYS A 125 -18.56 -6.66 -11.16
N PRO A 126 -19.80 -6.95 -10.74
CA PRO A 126 -20.81 -5.92 -10.53
C PRO A 126 -20.29 -4.81 -9.59
N SER A 127 -20.60 -3.56 -9.90
CA SER A 127 -20.14 -2.38 -9.12
C SER A 127 -20.58 -2.41 -7.65
N GLN A 128 -21.57 -3.21 -7.32
CA GLN A 128 -22.05 -3.45 -5.97
C GLN A 128 -21.26 -4.52 -5.19
N ASP A 129 -20.32 -5.24 -5.82
CA ASP A 129 -19.58 -6.29 -5.11
C ASP A 129 -18.40 -5.72 -4.36
N PHE A 130 -17.51 -4.99 -5.03
CA PHE A 130 -16.26 -4.56 -4.43
C PHE A 130 -16.09 -3.05 -4.38
N GLU A 131 -15.69 -2.55 -3.22
CA GLU A 131 -15.07 -1.24 -3.07
C GLU A 131 -13.56 -1.45 -2.92
N ILE A 132 -12.75 -0.86 -3.81
CA ILE A 132 -11.33 -1.17 -3.96
C ILE A 132 -10.50 0.04 -3.56
N ILE A 133 -9.58 -0.17 -2.63
CA ILE A 133 -8.75 0.86 -2.01
C ILE A 133 -7.28 0.48 -2.13
N CYS A 134 -6.42 1.45 -2.45
CA CYS A 134 -4.97 1.31 -2.29
C CYS A 134 -4.54 1.99 -0.98
N VAL A 135 -3.71 1.31 -0.18
CA VAL A 135 -3.10 1.86 1.06
C VAL A 135 -1.63 1.50 1.06
N SER A 136 -0.76 2.44 0.71
CA SER A 136 0.67 2.18 0.55
C SER A 136 1.52 3.32 1.07
N ASP A 137 2.68 3.02 1.61
CA ASP A 137 3.68 4.00 2.03
C ASP A 137 4.64 4.44 0.90
N ALA A 138 4.38 4.05 -0.35
CA ALA A 138 4.93 4.68 -1.55
C ALA A 138 4.48 6.16 -1.66
N ASN A 139 4.13 6.65 -2.81
CA ASN A 139 3.65 8.03 -2.95
C ASN A 139 2.64 8.20 -4.09
N THR A 140 1.94 9.33 -4.07
CA THR A 140 0.87 9.67 -5.03
C THR A 140 1.37 9.59 -6.47
N VAL A 141 2.54 10.17 -6.79
CA VAL A 141 3.06 10.22 -8.17
C VAL A 141 3.36 8.82 -8.69
N PHE A 142 3.96 7.96 -7.87
CA PHE A 142 4.32 6.61 -8.28
C PHE A 142 3.07 5.76 -8.53
N ILE A 143 2.18 5.69 -7.55
CA ILE A 143 0.99 4.85 -7.64
C ILE A 143 0.08 5.28 -8.80
N GLU A 144 -0.22 6.60 -8.91
CA GLU A 144 -1.08 7.10 -9.97
C GLU A 144 -0.47 6.89 -11.36
N THR A 145 0.84 7.15 -11.52
CA THR A 145 1.55 6.92 -12.78
C THR A 145 1.43 5.47 -13.24
N TRP A 146 1.71 4.52 -12.36
CA TRP A 146 1.66 3.10 -12.69
C TRP A 146 0.23 2.62 -12.98
N LEU A 147 -0.74 2.99 -12.15
CA LEU A 147 -2.14 2.62 -12.35
C LEU A 147 -2.72 3.23 -13.64
N GLN A 148 -2.33 4.45 -13.99
CA GLN A 148 -2.74 5.11 -15.24
C GLN A 148 -2.15 4.42 -16.45
N SER A 149 -0.87 4.04 -16.43
CA SER A 149 -0.20 3.37 -17.55
C SER A 149 -0.85 2.04 -17.92
N LEU A 150 -1.41 1.33 -16.94
CA LEU A 150 -2.15 0.07 -17.13
C LEU A 150 -3.67 0.25 -17.30
N GLY A 151 -4.19 1.47 -17.22
CA GLY A 151 -5.63 1.77 -17.33
C GLY A 151 -6.47 1.28 -16.14
N PHE A 152 -5.86 1.11 -14.95
CA PHE A 152 -6.57 0.67 -13.75
C PHE A 152 -6.79 1.76 -12.70
N HIS A 153 -6.34 2.99 -12.93
CA HIS A 153 -6.49 4.09 -11.96
C HIS A 153 -7.94 4.27 -11.49
N THR A 154 -8.89 4.22 -12.42
CA THR A 154 -10.32 4.40 -12.12
C THR A 154 -10.98 3.23 -11.40
N LEU A 155 -10.28 2.10 -11.25
CA LEU A 155 -10.76 0.95 -10.48
C LEU A 155 -10.68 1.19 -8.98
N PHE A 156 -9.73 2.01 -8.53
CA PHE A 156 -9.53 2.32 -7.13
C PHE A 156 -10.40 3.51 -6.71
N THR A 157 -11.27 3.30 -5.73
CA THR A 157 -12.14 4.34 -5.16
C THR A 157 -11.32 5.42 -4.43
N ARG A 158 -10.27 5.00 -3.73
CA ARG A 158 -9.34 5.85 -2.99
C ARG A 158 -7.93 5.28 -3.05
N ILE A 159 -6.96 6.19 -2.98
CA ILE A 159 -5.55 5.89 -2.82
C ILE A 159 -5.07 6.66 -1.59
N PHE A 160 -4.72 5.95 -0.53
CA PHE A 160 -4.12 6.50 0.69
C PHE A 160 -2.62 6.24 0.65
N THR A 161 -1.84 7.28 0.46
CA THR A 161 -0.38 7.19 0.33
C THR A 161 0.27 8.53 0.67
N ASN A 162 1.59 8.56 0.80
CA ASN A 162 2.35 9.78 1.03
C ASN A 162 2.09 10.80 -0.10
N PRO A 163 1.63 12.01 0.20
CA PRO A 163 1.43 13.04 -0.83
C PRO A 163 2.74 13.40 -1.51
N ALA A 164 2.74 13.42 -2.83
CA ALA A 164 3.89 13.83 -3.63
C ALA A 164 3.46 14.66 -4.85
N HIS A 165 4.31 15.60 -5.28
CA HIS A 165 4.12 16.41 -6.47
C HIS A 165 5.47 16.91 -6.97
N PHE A 166 5.56 17.20 -8.26
CA PHE A 166 6.71 17.90 -8.80
C PHE A 166 6.57 19.41 -8.55
N ASP A 167 7.62 20.04 -8.02
CA ASP A 167 7.68 21.48 -7.87
C ASP A 167 8.02 22.19 -9.19
N GLU A 168 8.16 23.52 -9.14
CA GLU A 168 8.47 24.37 -10.31
C GLU A 168 9.80 24.02 -10.97
N ASN A 169 10.75 23.44 -10.23
CA ASN A 169 12.05 23.00 -10.73
C ASN A 169 12.04 21.54 -11.22
N GLY A 170 10.89 20.87 -11.18
CA GLY A 170 10.75 19.46 -11.55
C GLY A 170 11.26 18.48 -10.49
N GLN A 171 11.53 18.95 -9.27
CA GLN A 171 11.92 18.09 -8.16
C GLN A 171 10.69 17.46 -7.52
N LEU A 172 10.71 16.15 -7.30
CA LEU A 172 9.62 15.44 -6.60
C LEU A 172 9.69 15.75 -5.10
N GLN A 173 8.64 16.40 -4.61
CA GLN A 173 8.43 16.71 -3.20
C GLN A 173 7.55 15.65 -2.56
N LEU A 174 8.00 15.09 -1.44
CA LEU A 174 7.37 14.00 -0.72
C LEU A 174 7.02 14.44 0.71
N ARG A 175 5.81 14.14 1.18
CA ARG A 175 5.37 14.43 2.54
C ARG A 175 4.84 13.17 3.21
N PRO A 176 4.99 13.03 4.55
CA PRO A 176 4.35 11.96 5.29
C PRO A 176 2.82 12.08 5.15
N PHE A 177 2.13 10.93 5.12
CA PHE A 177 0.67 10.90 5.02
C PHE A 177 0.01 11.48 6.28
N HIS A 178 0.42 11.04 7.46
CA HIS A 178 -0.05 11.55 8.75
C HIS A 178 0.90 11.21 9.89
N SER A 179 0.77 11.95 11.00
CA SER A 179 1.40 11.60 12.26
C SER A 179 0.54 10.59 13.03
N HIS A 180 1.15 9.68 13.79
CA HIS A 180 0.46 8.67 14.57
C HIS A 180 1.34 8.15 15.71
N ASP A 181 0.72 7.49 16.72
CA ASP A 181 1.40 6.92 17.89
C ASP A 181 1.60 5.40 17.82
N CYS A 182 1.40 4.79 16.64
CA CYS A 182 1.56 3.36 16.46
C CYS A 182 3.03 2.96 16.50
N LEU A 183 3.42 2.13 17.45
CA LEU A 183 4.80 1.65 17.64
C LEU A 183 5.25 0.60 16.61
N ARG A 184 4.33 0.08 15.79
CA ARG A 184 4.61 -0.95 14.78
C ARG A 184 4.80 -0.38 13.37
N CYS A 185 4.35 0.85 13.13
CA CYS A 185 4.33 1.43 11.80
C CYS A 185 5.44 2.46 11.62
N PRO A 186 5.93 2.67 10.37
CA PRO A 186 6.87 3.75 10.07
C PRO A 186 6.22 5.11 10.34
N MET A 187 7.02 6.13 10.67
CA MET A 187 6.54 7.44 11.12
C MET A 187 5.62 8.18 10.13
N ASN A 188 5.75 7.88 8.85
CA ASN A 188 5.02 8.57 7.79
C ASN A 188 3.58 8.09 7.62
N MET A 189 3.26 6.86 8.08
CA MET A 189 1.93 6.29 7.86
C MET A 189 1.64 5.11 8.80
N CYS A 190 0.46 5.09 9.40
CA CYS A 190 -0.11 3.89 10.03
C CYS A 190 -1.26 3.34 9.18
N LYS A 191 -0.98 2.31 8.37
CA LYS A 191 -2.00 1.68 7.50
C LYS A 191 -3.20 1.14 8.32
N ALA A 192 -2.98 0.66 9.56
CA ALA A 192 -4.06 0.18 10.42
C ALA A 192 -5.03 1.29 10.84
N GLU A 193 -4.53 2.49 11.09
CA GLU A 193 -5.38 3.64 11.40
C GLU A 193 -6.22 4.04 10.19
N ILE A 194 -5.64 4.03 8.99
CA ILE A 194 -6.34 4.31 7.74
C ILE A 194 -7.46 3.29 7.51
N VAL A 195 -7.15 1.99 7.59
CA VAL A 195 -8.13 0.92 7.40
C VAL A 195 -9.30 1.05 8.37
N ARG A 196 -9.01 1.27 9.67
CA ARG A 196 -10.07 1.44 10.69
C ARG A 196 -10.94 2.67 10.44
N ARG A 197 -10.31 3.85 10.21
CA ARG A 197 -11.05 5.10 10.00
C ARG A 197 -11.87 5.06 8.73
N TYR A 198 -11.28 4.61 7.62
CA TYR A 198 -12.01 4.50 6.36
C TYR A 198 -13.19 3.54 6.47
N THR A 199 -12.99 2.35 7.02
CA THR A 199 -14.08 1.38 7.21
C THR A 199 -15.19 1.96 8.09
N ALA A 200 -14.85 2.61 9.20
CA ALA A 200 -15.84 3.23 10.09
C ALA A 200 -16.61 4.39 9.40
N GLN A 201 -15.91 5.25 8.68
CA GLN A 201 -16.52 6.33 7.91
C GLN A 201 -17.51 5.78 6.87
N ARG A 202 -17.10 4.76 6.09
CA ARG A 202 -17.98 4.14 5.09
C ARG A 202 -19.20 3.47 5.71
N VAL A 203 -19.05 2.78 6.84
CA VAL A 203 -20.17 2.21 7.59
C VAL A 203 -21.15 3.32 8.02
N HIS A 204 -20.65 4.45 8.51
CA HIS A 204 -21.47 5.60 8.86
C HIS A 204 -22.23 6.17 7.65
N GLU A 205 -21.53 6.43 6.53
CA GLU A 205 -22.10 6.93 5.27
C GLU A 205 -23.16 5.98 4.68
N ARG A 206 -23.06 4.70 4.99
CA ARG A 206 -23.99 3.62 4.59
C ARG A 206 -25.16 3.44 5.55
N GLY A 207 -25.38 4.36 6.47
CA GLY A 207 -26.45 4.28 7.47
C GLY A 207 -26.28 3.12 8.45
N GLY A 208 -25.03 2.79 8.83
CA GLY A 208 -24.70 1.73 9.77
C GLY A 208 -24.51 0.34 9.13
N ARG A 209 -24.71 0.21 7.83
CA ARG A 209 -24.55 -1.09 7.13
C ARG A 209 -23.07 -1.45 6.99
N ARG A 210 -22.65 -2.55 7.59
CA ARG A 210 -21.29 -3.10 7.49
C ARG A 210 -21.07 -3.78 6.15
N TYR A 211 -19.80 -3.89 5.75
CA TYR A 211 -19.40 -4.81 4.69
C TYR A 211 -19.60 -6.25 5.17
N GLN A 212 -19.90 -7.15 4.24
CA GLN A 212 -19.97 -8.56 4.53
C GLN A 212 -18.60 -9.12 4.89
N ARG A 213 -17.57 -8.66 4.20
CA ARG A 213 -16.17 -8.96 4.50
C ARG A 213 -15.28 -7.76 4.17
N VAL A 214 -14.24 -7.61 4.97
CA VAL A 214 -13.10 -6.74 4.67
C VAL A 214 -11.92 -7.64 4.28
N LEU A 215 -11.22 -7.25 3.22
CA LEU A 215 -10.16 -8.03 2.60
C LEU A 215 -8.90 -7.15 2.57
N TYR A 216 -7.74 -7.72 2.88
CA TYR A 216 -6.48 -6.99 2.85
C TYR A 216 -5.42 -7.80 2.12
N VAL A 217 -4.81 -7.23 1.08
CA VAL A 217 -3.75 -7.83 0.26
C VAL A 217 -2.46 -7.05 0.48
N GLY A 218 -1.40 -7.73 0.88
CA GLY A 218 -0.12 -7.09 1.16
C GLY A 218 1.02 -8.11 1.24
N ASP A 219 2.24 -7.61 1.41
CA ASP A 219 3.46 -8.42 1.48
C ASP A 219 4.34 -8.03 2.68
N GLY A 220 4.38 -6.74 3.01
CA GLY A 220 5.35 -6.14 3.91
C GLY A 220 5.02 -6.26 5.39
N ALA A 221 6.01 -6.00 6.24
CA ALA A 221 5.78 -5.94 7.69
C ALA A 221 4.89 -4.77 8.11
N ASN A 222 4.83 -3.68 7.31
CA ASN A 222 3.90 -2.57 7.48
C ASN A 222 2.43 -2.97 7.21
N ASP A 223 2.19 -4.10 6.50
CA ASP A 223 0.86 -4.68 6.25
C ASP A 223 0.37 -5.60 7.37
N PHE A 224 1.29 -6.06 8.23
CA PHE A 224 0.90 -6.83 9.40
C PHE A 224 0.02 -6.04 10.36
N CYS A 225 0.33 -4.77 10.60
CA CYS A 225 -0.45 -3.92 11.50
C CYS A 225 -1.92 -3.71 11.03
N PRO A 226 -2.21 -3.36 9.76
CA PRO A 226 -3.59 -3.28 9.27
C PRO A 226 -4.30 -4.64 9.25
N SER A 227 -3.60 -5.74 9.00
CA SER A 227 -4.22 -7.08 9.03
C SER A 227 -4.74 -7.49 10.41
N LEU A 228 -4.17 -6.94 11.49
CA LEU A 228 -4.67 -7.11 12.86
C LEU A 228 -6.00 -6.39 13.13
N THR A 229 -6.43 -5.50 12.23
CA THR A 229 -7.74 -4.82 12.35
C THR A 229 -8.89 -5.65 11.81
N LEU A 230 -8.59 -6.71 11.09
CA LEU A 230 -9.57 -7.60 10.48
C LEU A 230 -10.23 -8.50 11.54
N GLY A 231 -11.53 -8.71 11.39
CA GLY A 231 -12.34 -9.52 12.28
C GLY A 231 -12.54 -10.97 11.80
N PRO A 232 -13.26 -11.78 12.61
CA PRO A 232 -13.72 -13.09 12.15
C PRO A 232 -14.59 -12.98 10.89
N GLY A 233 -14.29 -13.77 9.89
CA GLY A 233 -14.96 -13.70 8.59
C GLY A 233 -14.28 -12.81 7.55
N ASP A 234 -13.40 -11.89 7.96
CA ASP A 234 -12.54 -11.14 7.05
C ASP A 234 -11.38 -12.00 6.53
N VAL A 235 -10.68 -11.54 5.50
CA VAL A 235 -9.59 -12.31 4.88
C VAL A 235 -8.34 -11.46 4.74
N ALA A 236 -7.22 -11.97 5.26
CA ALA A 236 -5.89 -11.45 4.98
C ALA A 236 -5.22 -12.29 3.89
N PHE A 237 -4.69 -11.61 2.87
CA PHE A 237 -3.93 -12.19 1.78
C PHE A 237 -2.46 -11.75 1.90
N PRO A 238 -1.63 -12.39 2.73
CA PRO A 238 -0.20 -12.12 2.77
C PRO A 238 0.49 -12.75 1.56
N ARG A 239 1.43 -12.04 0.93
CA ARG A 239 2.28 -12.62 -0.10
C ARG A 239 3.15 -13.73 0.55
N HIS A 240 3.16 -14.92 -0.08
CA HIS A 240 3.79 -16.11 0.47
C HIS A 240 5.31 -15.90 0.65
N ASP A 241 5.84 -16.26 1.83
CA ASP A 241 7.24 -16.10 2.24
C ASP A 241 7.74 -14.66 2.41
N PHE A 242 6.85 -13.66 2.29
CA PHE A 242 7.14 -12.25 2.55
C PHE A 242 6.94 -11.89 4.04
N PRO A 243 7.39 -10.71 4.49
CA PRO A 243 7.38 -10.33 5.91
C PRO A 243 6.01 -10.41 6.58
N MET A 244 4.93 -9.96 5.91
CA MET A 244 3.57 -10.05 6.46
C MET A 244 3.18 -11.52 6.76
N HIS A 245 3.49 -12.43 5.83
CA HIS A 245 3.17 -13.86 6.01
C HIS A 245 3.92 -14.46 7.19
N ARG A 246 5.23 -14.19 7.31
CA ARG A 246 6.05 -14.68 8.43
C ARG A 246 5.57 -14.16 9.78
N LEU A 247 5.27 -12.86 9.88
CA LEU A 247 4.75 -12.25 11.12
C LEU A 247 3.41 -12.83 11.55
N ILE A 248 2.52 -13.16 10.58
CA ILE A 248 1.25 -13.84 10.89
C ILE A 248 1.52 -15.26 11.42
N GLN A 249 2.44 -16.00 10.81
CA GLN A 249 2.82 -17.34 11.28
C GLN A 249 3.42 -17.30 12.68
N GLU A 250 4.37 -16.41 12.94
CA GLU A 250 4.94 -16.19 14.27
C GLU A 250 3.88 -15.87 15.32
N MET A 251 2.89 -15.05 14.95
CA MET A 251 1.76 -14.75 15.85
C MET A 251 0.90 -15.98 16.12
N TYR A 252 0.62 -16.82 15.13
CA TYR A 252 -0.13 -18.07 15.35
C TYR A 252 0.59 -19.01 16.32
N GLU A 253 1.91 -19.10 16.23
CA GLU A 253 2.72 -19.93 17.12
C GLU A 253 2.81 -19.35 18.53
N ALA A 254 3.05 -18.05 18.65
CA ALA A 254 3.24 -17.39 19.95
C ALA A 254 1.91 -17.18 20.71
N LYS A 255 0.82 -16.89 19.99
CA LYS A 255 -0.48 -16.51 20.56
C LYS A 255 -1.64 -17.07 19.74
N PRO A 256 -1.91 -18.40 19.83
CA PRO A 256 -2.99 -19.03 19.07
C PRO A 256 -4.34 -18.33 19.30
N GLY A 257 -5.02 -18.01 18.21
CA GLY A 257 -6.33 -17.36 18.22
C GLY A 257 -6.34 -15.84 18.43
N GLU A 258 -5.19 -15.17 18.52
CA GLU A 258 -5.13 -13.70 18.56
C GLU A 258 -5.36 -13.09 17.18
N PHE A 259 -4.82 -13.67 16.11
CA PHE A 259 -5.13 -13.29 14.73
C PHE A 259 -6.52 -13.81 14.34
N LYS A 260 -7.44 -12.91 13.98
CA LYS A 260 -8.88 -13.24 13.86
C LYS A 260 -9.32 -13.59 12.44
N ALA A 261 -8.67 -12.97 11.42
CA ALA A 261 -9.07 -13.14 10.03
C ALA A 261 -8.65 -14.50 9.47
N THR A 262 -9.35 -14.96 8.43
CA THR A 262 -8.87 -16.07 7.61
C THR A 262 -7.62 -15.65 6.85
N VAL A 263 -6.57 -16.46 6.88
CA VAL A 263 -5.31 -16.21 6.17
C VAL A 263 -5.23 -17.05 4.91
N VAL A 264 -5.03 -16.41 3.79
CA VAL A 264 -4.91 -17.03 2.46
C VAL A 264 -3.62 -16.51 1.81
N PRO A 265 -2.48 -17.18 2.02
CA PRO A 265 -1.23 -16.77 1.37
C PRO A 265 -1.35 -16.87 -0.15
N TRP A 266 -0.69 -15.94 -0.87
CA TRP A 266 -0.71 -15.91 -2.33
C TRP A 266 0.70 -15.78 -2.92
N ARG A 267 0.90 -16.36 -4.10
CA ARG A 267 2.09 -16.18 -4.97
C ARG A 267 1.71 -15.49 -6.27
N SER A 268 0.42 -15.57 -6.64
CA SER A 268 -0.10 -14.92 -7.85
C SER A 268 -1.53 -14.40 -7.62
N GLY A 269 -1.93 -13.42 -8.43
CA GLY A 269 -3.28 -12.87 -8.42
C GLY A 269 -4.37 -13.89 -8.73
N GLU A 270 -4.05 -14.99 -9.42
CA GLU A 270 -4.99 -16.08 -9.70
C GLU A 270 -5.44 -16.80 -8.42
N GLU A 271 -4.56 -16.96 -7.45
CA GLU A 271 -4.90 -17.57 -6.16
C GLU A 271 -5.88 -16.66 -5.37
N ILE A 272 -5.67 -15.34 -5.45
CA ILE A 272 -6.61 -14.36 -4.88
C ILE A 272 -7.96 -14.44 -5.60
N ILE A 273 -7.99 -14.46 -6.95
CA ILE A 273 -9.22 -14.60 -7.75
C ILE A 273 -10.01 -15.84 -7.32
N ASN A 274 -9.34 -16.98 -7.18
CA ASN A 274 -9.97 -18.24 -6.80
C ASN A 274 -10.65 -18.16 -5.43
N LYS A 275 -10.04 -17.44 -4.48
CA LYS A 275 -10.66 -17.20 -3.17
C LYS A 275 -11.81 -16.20 -3.27
N LEU A 276 -11.65 -15.10 -4.03
CA LEU A 276 -12.69 -14.10 -4.20
C LEU A 276 -13.96 -14.68 -4.84
N ARG A 277 -13.83 -15.56 -5.83
CA ARG A 277 -14.98 -16.28 -6.42
C ARG A 277 -15.78 -17.04 -5.35
N LYS A 278 -15.09 -17.81 -4.50
CA LYS A 278 -15.74 -18.52 -3.39
C LYS A 278 -16.42 -17.56 -2.42
N VAL A 279 -15.77 -16.45 -2.06
CA VAL A 279 -16.34 -15.42 -1.18
C VAL A 279 -17.62 -14.81 -1.76
N VAL A 280 -17.69 -14.61 -3.08
CA VAL A 280 -18.88 -14.09 -3.76
C VAL A 280 -19.98 -15.14 -3.83
N GLU A 281 -19.63 -16.41 -4.09
CA GLU A 281 -20.56 -17.54 -4.23
C GLU A 281 -21.14 -18.05 -2.90
N GLU A 282 -20.37 -18.04 -1.82
CA GLU A 282 -20.77 -18.55 -0.49
C GLU A 282 -22.02 -17.86 0.09
N GLN A 283 -22.60 -16.87 -0.63
CA GLN A 283 -23.71 -16.05 -0.14
C GLN A 283 -24.88 -15.91 -1.14
N VAL A 284 -24.97 -16.78 -2.12
CA VAL A 284 -26.18 -17.03 -2.93
C VAL A 284 -26.91 -18.25 -2.34
#